data_c274ea40cbcb4dd9c93c9cde5c9013a9
#
_entry.id   c274ea40cbcb4dd9c93c9cde5c9013a9
#
_cell.length_a   1.000
_cell.length_b   1.000
_cell.length_c   1.000
_cell.angle_alpha   90.00
_cell.angle_beta   90.00
_cell.angle_gamma   90.00
#
_symmetry.space_group_name_H-M   'P 1'
#
loop_
_entity.id
_entity.type
_entity.pdbx_description
1 polymer ?
#
loop_
_entity_poly.entity_id
_entity_poly.type
_entity_poly.pdbx_seq_one_letter_code
_entity_poly.pdbx_strand_id
1 'polypeptide(L)'
;MKKIHKIIAIDQSTSATKAMLFTEQLEMVKRVNKPHQQYYPKPGWVEHDAEEIYNNVIAGVQELLMDQSTDGTVEYSLAITNQRETVVVWNKNTGKPIAHAVVWQCLRGEEFCNQLKAEGYSEMVQEKSGLLIDPYFAGSGAKWLIDNVEGAREDAEKGNLLMGTIDCWLVWKLTEGKSHATDVTNASRTLLMNIHTLQWDEELLKLFTIPASMMPEILPCDSVYGTTTFEGTLPEPIEIAGVLGDSHGALAGQMCFEEGLGKATYGTGSSVMVNIGEQFSKAPQGLVTSMAFSALGHNFYAFEGNIHCTGATLKWLQEQLKLIESPAEVEAQARSVEDNGGVYFVPAFAGLGAPWWNSEARAAILGMSLATTRAHVLRAALESIAYQVNDLIKAMTEQAGVSLKEIRVDGGPTKNAFLMQLQADCLGVSVNCSDVEEASALGAVVMNGLARGVWTSFDEVAALRRSRWTRTPQANPEVIAKWVAGWKAAVQKVIGK
;
A
#
# COMPACT_ATOMS: atom_id res chain seq x y z
N MET A 1 16.76 -35.38 10.28
CA MET A 1 15.40 -34.84 10.40
C MET A 1 15.32 -33.58 9.60
N LYS A 2 14.23 -33.31 8.85
CA LYS A 2 14.02 -32.02 8.20
C LYS A 2 13.93 -30.95 9.31
N LYS A 3 14.73 -29.89 9.24
CA LYS A 3 14.62 -28.79 10.20
C LYS A 3 13.25 -28.12 10.07
N ILE A 4 12.70 -27.64 11.18
CA ILE A 4 11.50 -26.82 11.17
C ILE A 4 11.91 -25.45 10.65
N HIS A 5 11.31 -25.01 9.55
CA HIS A 5 11.56 -23.68 9.00
C HIS A 5 10.51 -22.69 9.52
N LYS A 6 10.96 -21.55 10.01
CA LYS A 6 10.13 -20.41 10.42
C LYS A 6 10.60 -19.14 9.75
N ILE A 7 9.66 -18.29 9.38
CA ILE A 7 9.93 -17.04 8.67
C ILE A 7 9.68 -15.88 9.64
N ILE A 8 10.73 -15.10 9.89
CA ILE A 8 10.64 -13.82 10.59
C ILE A 8 10.17 -12.81 9.55
N ALA A 9 9.09 -12.09 9.82
CA ALA A 9 8.61 -11.01 8.96
C ALA A 9 8.70 -9.68 9.71
N ILE A 10 9.33 -8.70 9.07
CA ILE A 10 9.30 -7.31 9.51
C ILE A 10 8.27 -6.55 8.68
N ASP A 11 7.29 -5.94 9.34
CA ASP A 11 6.40 -4.93 8.76
C ASP A 11 6.77 -3.57 9.38
N GLN A 12 7.50 -2.77 8.61
CA GLN A 12 7.88 -1.43 9.01
C GLN A 12 6.83 -0.45 8.47
N SER A 13 5.81 -0.16 9.26
CA SER A 13 4.72 0.76 8.91
C SER A 13 5.03 2.22 9.28
N THR A 14 4.15 3.15 8.90
CA THR A 14 4.32 4.58 9.19
C THR A 14 4.44 4.90 10.69
N SER A 15 3.84 4.12 11.57
CA SER A 15 3.80 4.43 13.01
C SER A 15 4.55 3.45 13.91
N ALA A 16 4.94 2.30 13.37
CA ALA A 16 5.56 1.24 14.16
C ALA A 16 6.32 0.24 13.30
N THR A 17 7.24 -0.50 13.93
CA THR A 17 7.83 -1.71 13.38
C THR A 17 7.19 -2.92 14.07
N LYS A 18 6.65 -3.86 13.30
CA LYS A 18 6.18 -5.14 13.79
C LYS A 18 7.17 -6.22 13.41
N ALA A 19 7.58 -7.03 14.36
CA ALA A 19 8.32 -8.27 14.13
C ALA A 19 7.38 -9.45 14.38
N MET A 20 7.26 -10.33 13.41
CA MET A 20 6.31 -11.46 13.43
C MET A 20 7.01 -12.75 13.07
N LEU A 21 6.50 -13.86 13.58
CA LEU A 21 7.01 -15.20 13.30
C LEU A 21 5.92 -16.02 12.63
N PHE A 22 6.23 -16.59 11.46
CA PHE A 22 5.31 -17.42 10.69
C PHE A 22 5.86 -18.83 10.50
N THR A 23 4.93 -19.79 10.34
CA THR A 23 5.21 -21.16 9.89
C THR A 23 5.15 -21.26 8.36
N GLU A 24 5.61 -22.39 7.79
CA GLU A 24 5.42 -22.73 6.36
C GLU A 24 3.92 -22.90 5.98
N GLN A 25 3.01 -22.99 6.95
CA GLN A 25 1.56 -23.04 6.73
C GLN A 25 0.91 -21.66 6.79
N LEU A 26 1.73 -20.59 6.77
CA LEU A 26 1.31 -19.18 6.84
C LEU A 26 0.59 -18.84 8.16
N GLU A 27 0.84 -19.59 9.23
CA GLU A 27 0.27 -19.33 10.55
C GLU A 27 1.20 -18.38 11.33
N MET A 28 0.66 -17.27 11.82
CA MET A 28 1.38 -16.34 12.68
C MET A 28 1.49 -16.93 14.10
N VAL A 29 2.73 -17.19 14.53
CA VAL A 29 3.02 -17.78 15.85
C VAL A 29 3.13 -16.73 16.94
N LYS A 30 3.78 -15.58 16.61
CA LYS A 30 4.04 -14.51 17.57
C LYS A 30 4.17 -13.17 16.86
N ARG A 31 3.83 -12.09 17.55
CA ARG A 31 3.98 -10.70 17.07
C ARG A 31 4.51 -9.82 18.19
N VAL A 32 5.45 -8.96 17.85
CA VAL A 32 5.98 -7.87 18.69
C VAL A 32 5.77 -6.55 17.94
N ASN A 33 5.40 -5.49 18.66
CA ASN A 33 5.18 -4.17 18.08
C ASN A 33 6.06 -3.13 18.78
N LYS A 34 6.80 -2.34 18.00
CA LYS A 34 7.68 -1.27 18.47
C LYS A 34 7.27 0.04 17.78
N PRO A 35 6.56 0.96 18.46
CA PRO A 35 6.27 2.28 17.90
C PRO A 35 7.54 3.10 17.74
N HIS A 36 7.53 4.07 16.81
CA HIS A 36 8.60 5.05 16.65
C HIS A 36 8.03 6.48 16.63
N GLN A 37 8.91 7.45 16.89
CA GLN A 37 8.55 8.85 16.95
C GLN A 37 8.23 9.40 15.54
N GLN A 38 7.17 10.20 15.47
CA GLN A 38 6.85 11.02 14.30
C GLN A 38 7.35 12.44 14.54
N TYR A 39 8.02 13.04 13.55
CA TYR A 39 8.53 14.41 13.63
C TYR A 39 7.81 15.31 12.65
N TYR A 40 7.38 16.49 13.10
CA TYR A 40 6.65 17.49 12.31
C TYR A 40 7.36 18.85 12.42
N PRO A 41 8.56 19.02 11.83
CA PRO A 41 9.39 20.21 12.06
C PRO A 41 8.80 21.49 11.49
N LYS A 42 7.94 21.39 10.46
CA LYS A 42 7.23 22.52 9.84
C LYS A 42 5.85 22.05 9.35
N PRO A 43 4.88 22.96 9.13
CA PRO A 43 3.62 22.60 8.49
C PRO A 43 3.84 21.83 7.17
N GLY A 44 3.19 20.69 7.01
CA GLY A 44 3.32 19.82 5.82
C GLY A 44 4.61 18.98 5.77
N TRP A 45 5.50 19.08 6.75
CA TRP A 45 6.71 18.26 6.83
C TRP A 45 6.52 17.10 7.79
N VAL A 46 6.90 15.91 7.36
CA VAL A 46 6.82 14.69 8.15
C VAL A 46 8.14 13.93 8.01
N GLU A 47 8.72 13.54 9.13
CA GLU A 47 10.02 12.89 9.20
C GLU A 47 10.02 11.71 10.17
N HIS A 48 10.90 10.72 9.89
CA HIS A 48 11.23 9.64 10.80
C HIS A 48 12.74 9.57 11.04
N ASP A 49 13.13 9.15 12.24
CA ASP A 49 14.51 8.77 12.51
C ASP A 49 14.77 7.36 11.96
N ALA A 50 15.59 7.26 10.92
CA ALA A 50 15.89 5.98 10.27
C ALA A 50 16.73 5.04 11.18
N GLU A 51 17.52 5.58 12.11
CA GLU A 51 18.24 4.79 13.10
C GLU A 51 17.29 4.23 14.17
N GLU A 52 16.28 5.00 14.61
CA GLU A 52 15.23 4.49 15.51
C GLU A 52 14.47 3.34 14.86
N ILE A 53 14.11 3.46 13.57
CA ILE A 53 13.45 2.39 12.80
C ILE A 53 14.32 1.13 12.80
N TYR A 54 15.61 1.23 12.50
CA TYR A 54 16.54 0.10 12.51
C TYR A 54 16.67 -0.53 13.91
N ASN A 55 16.84 0.29 14.94
CA ASN A 55 16.95 -0.17 16.32
C ASN A 55 15.66 -0.90 16.76
N ASN A 56 14.50 -0.45 16.32
CA ASN A 56 13.22 -1.11 16.58
C ASN A 56 13.12 -2.47 15.88
N VAL A 57 13.71 -2.64 14.69
CA VAL A 57 13.82 -3.95 14.05
C VAL A 57 14.67 -4.90 14.90
N ILE A 58 15.84 -4.46 15.34
CA ILE A 58 16.73 -5.28 16.19
C ILE A 58 16.02 -5.66 17.50
N ALA A 59 15.50 -4.67 18.23
CA ALA A 59 14.81 -4.90 19.50
C ALA A 59 13.54 -5.76 19.34
N GLY A 60 12.81 -5.58 18.24
CA GLY A 60 11.62 -6.38 17.92
C GLY A 60 11.95 -7.84 17.67
N VAL A 61 13.03 -8.12 16.91
CA VAL A 61 13.47 -9.50 16.64
C VAL A 61 14.06 -10.15 17.90
N GLN A 62 14.83 -9.43 18.70
CA GLN A 62 15.33 -9.93 19.99
C GLN A 62 14.19 -10.38 20.89
N GLU A 63 13.15 -9.55 21.05
CA GLU A 63 11.98 -9.90 21.85
C GLU A 63 11.15 -11.04 21.22
N LEU A 64 11.06 -11.09 19.88
CA LEU A 64 10.38 -12.15 19.16
C LEU A 64 11.00 -13.51 19.43
N LEU A 65 12.34 -13.57 19.51
CA LEU A 65 13.13 -14.81 19.64
C LEU A 65 13.41 -15.23 21.08
N MET A 66 13.09 -14.44 22.10
CA MET A 66 13.42 -14.73 23.51
C MET A 66 12.98 -16.12 24.00
N ASP A 67 11.87 -16.64 23.48
CA ASP A 67 11.27 -17.95 23.83
C ASP A 67 11.35 -18.96 22.67
N GLN A 68 12.12 -18.67 21.64
CA GLN A 68 12.30 -19.52 20.48
C GLN A 68 13.65 -20.22 20.51
N SER A 69 13.73 -21.44 19.96
CA SER A 69 15.01 -22.16 19.88
C SER A 69 15.90 -21.51 18.82
N THR A 70 17.14 -21.20 19.21
CA THR A 70 18.22 -20.69 18.34
C THR A 70 19.41 -21.66 18.27
N ASP A 71 19.24 -22.89 18.72
CA ASP A 71 20.28 -23.94 18.80
C ASP A 71 20.51 -24.69 17.47
N GLY A 72 19.89 -24.21 16.37
CA GLY A 72 19.99 -24.83 15.04
C GLY A 72 18.98 -25.94 14.77
N THR A 73 18.05 -26.22 15.70
CA THR A 73 16.93 -27.15 15.47
C THR A 73 15.82 -26.50 14.62
N VAL A 74 15.73 -25.18 14.67
CA VAL A 74 14.85 -24.35 13.82
C VAL A 74 15.73 -23.60 12.83
N GLU A 75 15.34 -23.60 11.56
CA GLU A 75 15.91 -22.78 10.51
C GLU A 75 15.07 -21.50 10.37
N TYR A 76 15.71 -20.34 10.37
CA TYR A 76 15.04 -19.06 10.21
C TYR A 76 15.41 -18.41 8.87
N SER A 77 14.51 -17.59 8.35
CA SER A 77 14.76 -16.61 7.29
C SER A 77 14.03 -15.31 7.60
N LEU A 78 14.43 -14.23 6.95
CA LEU A 78 13.84 -12.90 7.14
C LEU A 78 13.10 -12.45 5.88
N ALA A 79 11.87 -11.98 6.04
CA ALA A 79 11.08 -11.26 5.06
C ALA A 79 10.87 -9.81 5.51
N ILE A 80 10.78 -8.86 4.57
CA ILE A 80 10.60 -7.43 4.87
C ILE A 80 9.45 -6.87 4.05
N THR A 81 8.52 -6.19 4.71
CA THR A 81 7.58 -5.27 4.09
C THR A 81 7.66 -3.91 4.79
N ASN A 82 7.40 -2.84 4.06
CA ASN A 82 7.65 -1.49 4.57
C ASN A 82 6.64 -0.47 4.05
N GLN A 83 6.48 0.62 4.80
CA GLN A 83 5.87 1.84 4.29
C GLN A 83 6.61 2.27 3.03
N ARG A 84 5.88 2.45 1.93
CA ARG A 84 6.45 2.81 0.64
C ARG A 84 6.85 4.29 0.62
N GLU A 85 7.60 4.69 -0.37
CA GLU A 85 7.95 6.07 -0.74
C GLU A 85 8.77 6.83 0.32
N THR A 86 8.76 6.44 1.58
CA THR A 86 9.60 7.06 2.61
C THR A 86 11.07 6.83 2.29
N VAL A 87 11.82 7.91 2.10
CA VAL A 87 13.18 7.88 1.57
C VAL A 87 14.22 8.25 2.62
N VAL A 88 15.31 7.49 2.62
CA VAL A 88 16.53 7.73 3.40
C VAL A 88 17.67 8.03 2.46
N VAL A 89 18.50 9.03 2.79
CA VAL A 89 19.79 9.29 2.16
C VAL A 89 20.87 9.19 3.24
N TRP A 90 21.91 8.39 2.99
CA TRP A 90 22.95 8.17 3.97
C TRP A 90 24.35 8.15 3.35
N ASN A 91 25.35 8.44 4.17
CA ASN A 91 26.75 8.38 3.76
C ASN A 91 27.27 6.93 3.93
N LYS A 92 27.67 6.29 2.83
CA LYS A 92 28.12 4.89 2.81
C LYS A 92 29.37 4.62 3.62
N ASN A 93 30.21 5.65 3.84
CA ASN A 93 31.47 5.50 4.56
C ASN A 93 31.28 5.59 6.08
N THR A 94 30.29 6.35 6.54
CA THR A 94 29.98 6.51 7.97
C THR A 94 28.81 5.65 8.43
N GLY A 95 27.99 5.17 7.51
CA GLY A 95 26.77 4.42 7.79
C GLY A 95 25.65 5.26 8.40
N LYS A 96 25.74 6.60 8.34
CA LYS A 96 24.77 7.51 8.98
C LYS A 96 23.88 8.20 7.96
N PRO A 97 22.58 8.32 8.22
CA PRO A 97 21.71 9.20 7.46
C PRO A 97 22.21 10.64 7.51
N ILE A 98 22.09 11.37 6.40
CA ILE A 98 22.45 12.80 6.33
C ILE A 98 21.40 13.71 7.01
N ALA A 99 20.19 13.21 7.15
CA ALA A 99 19.05 13.84 7.83
C ALA A 99 18.01 12.76 8.17
N HIS A 100 16.94 13.13 8.88
CA HIS A 100 15.78 12.26 9.05
C HIS A 100 15.21 11.80 7.71
N ALA A 101 14.64 10.60 7.67
CA ALA A 101 13.91 10.09 6.52
C ALA A 101 12.73 11.01 6.16
N VAL A 102 12.57 11.30 4.87
CA VAL A 102 11.43 12.06 4.38
C VAL A 102 10.27 11.10 4.15
N VAL A 103 9.20 11.28 4.93
CA VAL A 103 8.04 10.38 4.93
C VAL A 103 7.14 10.67 3.73
N TRP A 104 6.46 9.67 3.21
CA TRP A 104 5.54 9.75 2.07
C TRP A 104 4.46 10.85 2.19
N GLN A 105 4.09 11.25 3.41
CA GLN A 105 3.15 12.33 3.71
C GLN A 105 3.75 13.74 3.59
N CYS A 106 5.08 13.84 3.42
CA CYS A 106 5.80 15.10 3.49
C CYS A 106 5.67 15.90 2.19
N LEU A 107 5.30 17.17 2.31
CA LEU A 107 5.08 18.06 1.18
C LEU A 107 6.31 18.88 0.76
N ARG A 108 7.52 18.65 1.34
CA ARG A 108 8.72 19.46 1.03
C ARG A 108 9.17 19.39 -0.43
N GLY A 109 8.77 18.36 -1.17
CA GLY A 109 9.03 18.22 -2.61
C GLY A 109 8.00 18.91 -3.51
N GLU A 110 6.95 19.54 -2.96
CA GLU A 110 5.80 20.05 -3.72
C GLU A 110 6.18 21.13 -4.72
N GLU A 111 7.04 22.08 -4.32
CA GLU A 111 7.49 23.18 -5.20
C GLU A 111 8.16 22.62 -6.45
N PHE A 112 9.08 21.68 -6.28
CA PHE A 112 9.76 21.02 -7.39
C PHE A 112 8.77 20.22 -8.28
N CYS A 113 7.87 19.48 -7.68
CA CYS A 113 6.85 18.75 -8.44
C CYS A 113 5.95 19.68 -9.25
N ASN A 114 5.56 20.83 -8.69
CA ASN A 114 4.76 21.84 -9.39
C ASN A 114 5.54 22.51 -10.52
N GLN A 115 6.83 22.76 -10.33
CA GLN A 115 7.72 23.24 -11.39
C GLN A 115 7.75 22.24 -12.56
N LEU A 116 7.99 20.96 -12.32
CA LEU A 116 8.01 19.94 -13.38
C LEU A 116 6.69 19.85 -14.15
N LYS A 117 5.55 19.96 -13.46
CA LYS A 117 4.23 20.01 -14.10
C LYS A 117 4.09 21.24 -15.00
N ALA A 118 4.50 22.40 -14.53
CA ALA A 118 4.45 23.65 -15.29
C ALA A 118 5.37 23.64 -16.53
N GLU A 119 6.50 22.94 -16.44
CA GLU A 119 7.45 22.74 -17.54
C GLU A 119 6.99 21.66 -18.54
N GLY A 120 5.87 20.95 -18.27
CA GLY A 120 5.24 20.00 -19.20
C GLY A 120 5.77 18.57 -19.11
N TYR A 121 6.48 18.19 -18.04
CA TYR A 121 7.05 16.84 -17.89
C TYR A 121 6.04 15.75 -17.48
N SER A 122 4.78 16.09 -17.20
CA SER A 122 3.78 15.16 -16.65
C SER A 122 3.59 13.91 -17.50
N GLU A 123 3.48 14.06 -18.83
CA GLU A 123 3.24 12.92 -19.73
C GLU A 123 4.48 12.02 -19.81
N MET A 124 5.67 12.59 -19.97
CA MET A 124 6.92 11.83 -20.04
C MET A 124 7.18 11.05 -18.76
N VAL A 125 6.98 11.67 -17.59
CA VAL A 125 7.18 11.02 -16.30
C VAL A 125 6.16 9.88 -16.11
N GLN A 126 4.89 10.11 -16.45
CA GLN A 126 3.86 9.07 -16.35
C GLN A 126 4.12 7.90 -17.30
N GLU A 127 4.53 8.18 -18.53
CA GLU A 127 4.85 7.13 -19.51
C GLU A 127 6.01 6.25 -19.04
N LYS A 128 7.08 6.86 -18.51
CA LYS A 128 8.26 6.15 -18.06
C LYS A 128 8.10 5.44 -16.73
N SER A 129 7.47 6.09 -15.75
CA SER A 129 7.40 5.59 -14.37
C SER A 129 6.07 4.92 -14.00
N GLY A 130 5.00 5.11 -14.81
CA GLY A 130 3.64 4.73 -14.44
C GLY A 130 2.96 5.64 -13.41
N LEU A 131 3.68 6.65 -12.90
CA LEU A 131 3.27 7.49 -11.78
C LEU A 131 2.94 8.91 -12.22
N LEU A 132 2.14 9.60 -11.43
CA LEU A 132 1.92 11.04 -11.57
C LEU A 132 3.04 11.80 -10.83
N ILE A 133 3.43 12.99 -11.31
CA ILE A 133 4.37 13.86 -10.58
C ILE A 133 3.69 14.33 -9.29
N ASP A 134 4.19 13.88 -8.15
CA ASP A 134 3.63 14.21 -6.84
C ASP A 134 4.71 14.12 -5.75
N PRO A 135 4.72 15.00 -4.74
CA PRO A 135 5.65 14.90 -3.61
C PRO A 135 5.50 13.62 -2.78
N TYR A 136 4.40 12.90 -2.92
CA TYR A 136 4.16 11.60 -2.34
C TYR A 136 5.26 10.58 -2.63
N PHE A 137 5.88 10.63 -3.83
CA PHE A 137 6.86 9.65 -4.29
C PHE A 137 8.30 10.02 -3.90
N ALA A 138 9.11 8.99 -3.59
CA ALA A 138 10.44 9.10 -2.96
C ALA A 138 11.42 10.06 -3.65
N GLY A 139 11.41 10.14 -4.99
CA GLY A 139 12.39 10.93 -5.75
C GLY A 139 12.40 12.41 -5.40
N SER A 140 11.23 13.02 -5.14
CA SER A 140 11.13 14.44 -4.75
C SER A 140 11.74 14.70 -3.38
N GLY A 141 11.53 13.80 -2.42
CA GLY A 141 12.12 13.86 -1.08
C GLY A 141 13.64 13.69 -1.12
N ALA A 142 14.15 12.74 -1.92
CA ALA A 142 15.57 12.51 -2.10
C ALA A 142 16.25 13.74 -2.72
N LYS A 143 15.69 14.29 -3.80
CA LYS A 143 16.19 15.53 -4.42
C LYS A 143 16.25 16.65 -3.40
N TRP A 144 15.19 16.84 -2.62
CA TRP A 144 15.16 17.89 -1.61
C TRP A 144 16.30 17.73 -0.59
N LEU A 145 16.54 16.51 -0.09
CA LEU A 145 17.63 16.23 0.84
C LEU A 145 18.99 16.56 0.24
N ILE A 146 19.26 16.15 -0.99
CA ILE A 146 20.53 16.39 -1.68
C ILE A 146 20.78 17.89 -1.91
N ASP A 147 19.72 18.66 -2.20
CA ASP A 147 19.84 20.09 -2.50
C ASP A 147 19.88 20.98 -1.25
N ASN A 148 19.33 20.55 -0.12
CA ASN A 148 19.13 21.41 1.05
C ASN A 148 19.95 21.02 2.29
N VAL A 149 20.50 19.81 2.34
CA VAL A 149 21.40 19.42 3.43
C VAL A 149 22.82 19.87 3.07
N GLU A 150 23.48 20.57 4.00
CA GLU A 150 24.82 21.13 3.79
C GLU A 150 25.84 20.05 3.38
N GLY A 151 26.55 20.26 2.27
CA GLY A 151 27.54 19.34 1.72
C GLY A 151 26.98 18.11 0.99
N ALA A 152 25.66 17.87 1.06
CA ALA A 152 25.07 16.66 0.49
C ALA A 152 25.21 16.58 -1.03
N ARG A 153 25.05 17.69 -1.77
CA ARG A 153 25.24 17.72 -3.22
C ARG A 153 26.65 17.32 -3.62
N GLU A 154 27.66 17.88 -2.95
CA GLU A 154 29.06 17.56 -3.20
C GLU A 154 29.39 16.09 -2.88
N ASP A 155 28.87 15.58 -1.76
CA ASP A 155 29.05 14.18 -1.36
C ASP A 155 28.33 13.21 -2.31
N ALA A 156 27.16 13.57 -2.83
CA ALA A 156 26.44 12.81 -3.84
C ALA A 156 27.24 12.69 -5.14
N GLU A 157 27.79 13.83 -5.64
CA GLU A 157 28.61 13.88 -6.86
C GLU A 157 29.94 13.10 -6.70
N LYS A 158 30.51 13.08 -5.49
CA LYS A 158 31.69 12.26 -5.17
C LYS A 158 31.38 10.76 -5.00
N GLY A 159 30.09 10.37 -5.05
CA GLY A 159 29.65 9.00 -4.85
C GLY A 159 29.77 8.52 -3.40
N ASN A 160 29.74 9.41 -2.43
CA ASN A 160 29.77 9.10 -1.00
C ASN A 160 28.40 8.77 -0.43
N LEU A 161 27.33 9.21 -1.11
CA LEU A 161 25.96 9.00 -0.64
C LEU A 161 25.29 7.81 -1.34
N LEU A 162 24.43 7.15 -0.61
CA LEU A 162 23.47 6.16 -1.07
C LEU A 162 22.08 6.65 -0.72
N MET A 163 21.06 6.18 -1.47
CA MET A 163 19.67 6.42 -1.17
C MET A 163 18.86 5.14 -1.30
N GLY A 164 17.70 5.12 -0.69
CA GLY A 164 16.71 4.07 -0.85
C GLY A 164 15.47 4.33 -0.02
N THR A 165 14.45 3.53 -0.28
CA THR A 165 13.28 3.43 0.58
C THR A 165 13.64 2.63 1.85
N ILE A 166 12.69 2.51 2.77
CA ILE A 166 12.97 1.91 4.09
C ILE A 166 13.47 0.46 3.99
N ASP A 167 12.97 -0.32 3.03
CA ASP A 167 13.48 -1.67 2.76
C ASP A 167 14.98 -1.67 2.44
N CYS A 168 15.39 -0.79 1.54
CA CYS A 168 16.77 -0.66 1.12
C CYS A 168 17.68 -0.24 2.30
N TRP A 169 17.25 0.72 3.12
CA TRP A 169 17.92 1.11 4.34
C TRP A 169 18.09 -0.08 5.30
N LEU A 170 16.99 -0.84 5.54
CA LEU A 170 17.04 -2.00 6.43
C LEU A 170 17.94 -3.12 5.88
N VAL A 171 17.83 -3.43 4.58
CA VAL A 171 18.72 -4.42 3.93
C VAL A 171 20.19 -3.99 4.09
N TRP A 172 20.50 -2.73 3.79
CA TRP A 172 21.87 -2.22 3.91
C TRP A 172 22.40 -2.30 5.35
N LYS A 173 21.61 -1.90 6.34
CA LYS A 173 22.01 -1.96 7.77
C LYS A 173 22.16 -3.41 8.25
N LEU A 174 21.18 -4.26 7.96
CA LEU A 174 21.16 -5.67 8.40
C LEU A 174 22.28 -6.50 7.79
N THR A 175 22.73 -6.13 6.58
CA THR A 175 23.87 -6.78 5.90
C THR A 175 25.21 -6.11 6.19
N GLU A 176 25.28 -5.17 7.15
CA GLU A 176 26.51 -4.43 7.50
C GLU A 176 27.13 -3.72 6.27
N GLY A 177 26.29 -3.15 5.41
CA GLY A 177 26.70 -2.44 4.20
C GLY A 177 27.13 -3.33 3.02
N LYS A 178 26.94 -4.63 3.10
CA LYS A 178 27.34 -5.57 2.03
C LYS A 178 26.34 -5.61 0.87
N SER A 179 25.08 -5.25 1.10
CA SER A 179 24.02 -5.20 0.09
C SER A 179 23.34 -3.85 0.08
N HIS A 180 23.29 -3.22 -1.09
CA HIS A 180 22.51 -2.00 -1.35
C HIS A 180 21.50 -2.35 -2.44
N ALA A 181 20.35 -2.88 -2.05
CA ALA A 181 19.34 -3.41 -2.94
C ALA A 181 17.93 -3.04 -2.46
N THR A 182 17.01 -2.95 -3.40
CA THR A 182 15.56 -2.73 -3.21
C THR A 182 14.79 -3.69 -4.12
N ASP A 183 13.51 -3.90 -3.85
CA ASP A 183 12.66 -4.68 -4.73
C ASP A 183 11.97 -3.81 -5.80
N VAL A 184 11.42 -4.46 -6.83
CA VAL A 184 10.73 -3.76 -7.93
C VAL A 184 9.51 -2.98 -7.47
N THR A 185 8.81 -3.42 -6.39
CA THR A 185 7.61 -2.73 -5.91
C THR A 185 7.96 -1.41 -5.24
N ASN A 186 8.98 -1.37 -4.40
CA ASN A 186 9.50 -0.14 -3.81
C ASN A 186 10.15 0.76 -4.88
N ALA A 187 10.97 0.19 -5.78
CA ALA A 187 11.58 0.94 -6.88
C ALA A 187 10.53 1.62 -7.77
N SER A 188 9.41 0.95 -8.06
CA SER A 188 8.30 1.50 -8.86
C SER A 188 7.58 2.68 -8.19
N ARG A 189 7.91 3.03 -6.93
CA ARG A 189 7.29 4.14 -6.18
C ARG A 189 8.22 5.35 -6.01
N THR A 190 9.26 5.43 -6.83
CA THR A 190 10.30 6.46 -6.66
C THR A 190 10.21 7.63 -7.64
N LEU A 191 9.48 7.54 -8.75
CA LEU A 191 9.56 8.42 -9.93
C LEU A 191 10.89 8.31 -10.69
N LEU A 192 11.74 7.33 -10.37
CA LEU A 192 13.09 7.20 -10.94
C LEU A 192 13.29 5.89 -11.72
N MET A 193 12.41 4.89 -11.51
CA MET A 193 12.45 3.62 -12.23
C MET A 193 11.63 3.70 -13.52
N ASN A 194 12.17 3.14 -14.59
CA ASN A 194 11.43 2.92 -15.82
C ASN A 194 10.56 1.66 -15.66
N ILE A 195 9.24 1.84 -15.71
CA ILE A 195 8.25 0.77 -15.47
C ILE A 195 8.25 -0.31 -16.58
N HIS A 196 8.82 -0.03 -17.74
CA HIS A 196 8.90 -0.97 -18.86
C HIS A 196 10.18 -1.84 -18.80
N THR A 197 11.31 -1.24 -18.40
CA THR A 197 12.60 -1.92 -18.34
C THR A 197 12.93 -2.47 -16.96
N LEU A 198 12.21 -2.02 -15.91
CA LEU A 198 12.43 -2.33 -14.50
C LEU A 198 13.84 -1.96 -14.03
N GLN A 199 14.40 -0.90 -14.61
CA GLN A 199 15.72 -0.35 -14.29
C GLN A 199 15.59 1.14 -13.95
N TRP A 200 16.60 1.70 -13.28
CA TRP A 200 16.67 3.14 -13.08
C TRP A 200 16.75 3.85 -14.43
N ASP A 201 15.91 4.86 -14.64
CA ASP A 201 15.83 5.62 -15.90
C ASP A 201 16.79 6.81 -15.88
N GLU A 202 17.73 6.85 -16.81
CA GLU A 202 18.75 7.91 -16.89
C GLU A 202 18.14 9.31 -17.06
N GLU A 203 17.04 9.44 -17.84
CA GLU A 203 16.37 10.71 -18.07
C GLU A 203 15.62 11.18 -16.82
N LEU A 204 14.96 10.27 -16.09
CA LEU A 204 14.32 10.57 -14.82
C LEU A 204 15.36 10.93 -13.75
N LEU A 205 16.46 10.17 -13.62
CA LEU A 205 17.55 10.51 -12.70
C LEU A 205 18.13 11.90 -13.00
N LYS A 206 18.34 12.22 -14.28
CA LYS A 206 18.82 13.54 -14.71
C LYS A 206 17.81 14.63 -14.38
N LEU A 207 16.51 14.41 -14.63
CA LEU A 207 15.43 15.35 -14.33
C LEU A 207 15.38 15.68 -12.84
N PHE A 208 15.52 14.66 -11.98
CA PHE A 208 15.58 14.82 -10.53
C PHE A 208 16.96 15.21 -10.00
N THR A 209 17.98 15.32 -10.87
CA THR A 209 19.37 15.64 -10.50
C THR A 209 19.96 14.70 -9.44
N ILE A 210 19.60 13.42 -9.52
CA ILE A 210 20.07 12.36 -8.61
C ILE A 210 21.16 11.55 -9.32
N PRO A 211 22.40 11.49 -8.79
CA PRO A 211 23.45 10.65 -9.37
C PRO A 211 23.09 9.17 -9.37
N ALA A 212 23.31 8.48 -10.49
CA ALA A 212 23.05 7.04 -10.61
C ALA A 212 23.85 6.19 -9.61
N SER A 213 25.02 6.69 -9.16
CA SER A 213 25.85 6.04 -8.14
C SER A 213 25.19 5.93 -6.75
N MET A 214 24.12 6.68 -6.52
CA MET A 214 23.35 6.63 -5.26
C MET A 214 22.29 5.53 -5.25
N MET A 215 21.97 4.95 -6.42
CA MET A 215 20.81 4.09 -6.60
C MET A 215 21.13 2.63 -6.19
N PRO A 216 20.19 1.94 -5.49
CA PRO A 216 20.34 0.54 -5.16
C PRO A 216 20.18 -0.37 -6.39
N GLU A 217 20.62 -1.61 -6.28
CA GLU A 217 20.25 -2.66 -7.22
C GLU A 217 18.76 -2.99 -7.08
N ILE A 218 18.07 -3.13 -8.22
CA ILE A 218 16.65 -3.53 -8.24
C ILE A 218 16.57 -5.04 -8.43
N LEU A 219 15.93 -5.73 -7.48
CA LEU A 219 15.76 -7.18 -7.50
C LEU A 219 14.28 -7.58 -7.58
N PRO A 220 13.97 -8.79 -8.10
CA PRO A 220 12.66 -9.41 -7.92
C PRO A 220 12.29 -9.57 -6.44
N CYS A 221 10.98 -9.55 -6.14
CA CYS A 221 10.52 -9.64 -4.75
C CYS A 221 10.92 -10.95 -4.06
N ASP A 222 11.01 -12.04 -4.81
CA ASP A 222 11.43 -13.38 -4.36
C ASP A 222 12.95 -13.62 -4.44
N SER A 223 13.76 -12.58 -4.29
CA SER A 223 15.20 -12.68 -4.30
C SER A 223 15.78 -12.82 -2.89
N VAL A 224 17.05 -13.25 -2.82
CA VAL A 224 17.88 -13.15 -1.62
C VAL A 224 18.65 -11.83 -1.66
N TYR A 225 18.42 -10.98 -0.67
CA TYR A 225 18.98 -9.63 -0.56
C TYR A 225 20.30 -9.59 0.27
N GLY A 226 20.63 -10.68 0.91
CA GLY A 226 21.83 -10.82 1.74
C GLY A 226 21.57 -11.67 2.98
N THR A 227 22.43 -11.55 3.96
CA THR A 227 22.32 -12.32 5.22
C THR A 227 22.51 -11.42 6.43
N THR A 228 21.91 -11.81 7.57
CA THR A 228 22.01 -11.08 8.83
C THR A 228 22.06 -12.02 10.03
N THR A 229 22.73 -11.58 11.09
CA THR A 229 22.65 -12.18 12.43
C THR A 229 21.84 -11.34 13.41
N PHE A 230 21.25 -10.23 12.95
CA PHE A 230 20.65 -9.19 13.80
C PHE A 230 21.60 -8.77 14.94
N GLU A 231 22.81 -8.31 14.56
CA GLU A 231 23.87 -7.89 15.49
C GLU A 231 24.28 -8.99 16.50
N GLY A 232 24.30 -10.25 16.06
CA GLY A 232 24.65 -11.40 16.90
C GLY A 232 23.49 -11.94 17.75
N THR A 233 22.26 -11.51 17.52
CA THR A 233 21.07 -12.10 18.17
C THR A 233 20.89 -13.57 17.76
N LEU A 234 21.22 -13.90 16.53
CA LEU A 234 21.31 -15.29 16.06
C LEU A 234 22.78 -15.72 15.97
N PRO A 235 23.10 -16.97 16.37
CA PRO A 235 24.46 -17.49 16.33
C PRO A 235 25.00 -17.69 14.90
N GLU A 236 24.10 -17.95 13.93
CA GLU A 236 24.42 -18.14 12.52
C GLU A 236 23.62 -17.15 11.67
N PRO A 237 24.22 -16.65 10.55
CA PRO A 237 23.51 -15.76 9.66
C PRO A 237 22.32 -16.44 8.99
N ILE A 238 21.21 -15.69 8.86
CA ILE A 238 20.02 -16.10 8.11
C ILE A 238 19.88 -15.27 6.86
N GLU A 239 19.22 -15.80 5.83
CA GLU A 239 18.96 -15.08 4.59
C GLU A 239 17.83 -14.05 4.76
N ILE A 240 18.05 -12.86 4.20
CA ILE A 240 17.03 -11.85 3.95
C ILE A 240 16.48 -12.16 2.58
N ALA A 241 15.24 -12.64 2.50
CA ALA A 241 14.58 -12.98 1.25
C ALA A 241 13.10 -12.59 1.33
N GLY A 242 12.55 -12.14 0.20
CA GLY A 242 11.16 -11.66 0.18
C GLY A 242 11.05 -10.22 0.71
N VAL A 243 11.08 -9.26 -0.22
CA VAL A 243 10.94 -7.83 0.06
C VAL A 243 9.84 -7.24 -0.81
N LEU A 244 8.93 -6.46 -0.19
CA LEU A 244 7.87 -5.72 -0.89
C LEU A 244 7.45 -4.46 -0.12
N GLY A 245 6.94 -3.47 -0.85
CA GLY A 245 6.17 -2.39 -0.23
C GLY A 245 4.85 -2.88 0.39
N ASP A 246 4.38 -2.22 1.44
CA ASP A 246 3.26 -2.66 2.29
C ASP A 246 1.95 -2.98 1.53
N SER A 247 1.50 -2.09 0.63
CA SER A 247 0.27 -2.32 -0.14
C SER A 247 0.44 -3.41 -1.19
N HIS A 248 1.64 -3.59 -1.75
CA HIS A 248 2.00 -4.68 -2.65
C HIS A 248 2.11 -6.00 -1.87
N GLY A 249 2.70 -5.93 -0.67
CA GLY A 249 2.68 -7.03 0.28
C GLY A 249 1.26 -7.47 0.62
N ALA A 250 0.33 -6.51 0.84
CA ALA A 250 -1.07 -6.84 1.06
C ALA A 250 -1.74 -7.49 -0.16
N LEU A 251 -1.40 -7.05 -1.39
CA LEU A 251 -1.89 -7.68 -2.62
C LEU A 251 -1.40 -9.13 -2.73
N ALA A 252 -0.11 -9.36 -2.53
CA ALA A 252 0.50 -10.68 -2.54
C ALA A 252 0.02 -11.56 -1.36
N GLY A 253 -0.13 -11.00 -0.16
CA GLY A 253 -0.65 -11.70 1.02
C GLY A 253 -2.12 -12.05 0.94
N GLN A 254 -2.89 -11.28 0.19
CA GLN A 254 -4.24 -11.67 -0.24
C GLN A 254 -4.20 -12.71 -1.38
N MET A 255 -2.99 -13.09 -1.85
CA MET A 255 -2.77 -14.05 -2.94
C MET A 255 -3.44 -13.64 -4.26
N CYS A 256 -3.42 -12.35 -4.57
CA CYS A 256 -3.93 -11.82 -5.84
C CYS A 256 -2.88 -12.03 -6.96
N PHE A 257 -2.55 -13.29 -7.24
CA PHE A 257 -1.48 -13.68 -8.16
C PHE A 257 -1.90 -13.70 -9.63
N GLU A 258 -3.18 -13.60 -9.91
CA GLU A 258 -3.71 -13.64 -11.27
C GLU A 258 -4.31 -12.30 -11.69
N GLU A 259 -4.27 -12.03 -13.00
CA GLU A 259 -4.99 -10.95 -13.63
C GLU A 259 -6.49 -10.97 -13.27
N GLY A 260 -7.02 -9.81 -12.90
CA GLY A 260 -8.42 -9.64 -12.50
C GLY A 260 -8.70 -9.94 -11.02
N LEU A 261 -7.70 -10.37 -10.24
CA LEU A 261 -7.80 -10.40 -8.78
C LEU A 261 -7.38 -9.04 -8.23
N GLY A 262 -8.11 -8.56 -7.23
CA GLY A 262 -7.79 -7.29 -6.59
C GLY A 262 -7.95 -7.35 -5.08
N LYS A 263 -7.34 -6.38 -4.41
CA LYS A 263 -7.53 -6.16 -2.97
C LYS A 263 -8.15 -4.80 -2.69
N ALA A 264 -8.94 -4.72 -1.62
CA ALA A 264 -9.40 -3.46 -1.06
C ALA A 264 -9.24 -3.49 0.47
N THR A 265 -8.38 -2.63 0.98
CA THR A 265 -8.17 -2.43 2.41
C THR A 265 -9.03 -1.25 2.87
N TYR A 266 -10.03 -1.53 3.71
CA TYR A 266 -10.97 -0.54 4.24
C TYR A 266 -10.47 0.00 5.58
N GLY A 267 -10.13 1.28 5.61
CA GLY A 267 -9.69 2.00 6.80
C GLY A 267 -10.41 3.34 6.97
N THR A 268 -9.72 4.36 7.41
CA THR A 268 -10.17 5.77 7.40
C THR A 268 -10.50 6.21 5.98
N GLY A 269 -9.60 5.98 5.04
CA GLY A 269 -9.81 5.86 3.61
C GLY A 269 -9.75 4.40 3.19
N SER A 270 -9.69 4.12 1.87
CA SER A 270 -9.48 2.78 1.35
C SER A 270 -8.39 2.78 0.27
N SER A 271 -7.53 1.77 0.32
CA SER A 271 -6.55 1.50 -0.73
C SER A 271 -7.03 0.32 -1.56
N VAL A 272 -7.13 0.52 -2.87
CA VAL A 272 -7.58 -0.48 -3.83
C VAL A 272 -6.46 -0.75 -4.82
N MET A 273 -6.14 -2.01 -5.04
CA MET A 273 -5.22 -2.46 -6.09
C MET A 273 -5.84 -3.60 -6.87
N VAL A 274 -5.64 -3.58 -8.19
CA VAL A 274 -6.06 -4.67 -9.08
C VAL A 274 -4.84 -5.15 -9.86
N ASN A 275 -4.56 -6.44 -9.81
CA ASN A 275 -3.57 -7.09 -10.66
C ASN A 275 -4.08 -7.07 -12.11
N ILE A 276 -3.35 -6.42 -13.00
CA ILE A 276 -3.70 -6.25 -14.43
C ILE A 276 -2.89 -7.17 -15.34
N GLY A 277 -2.22 -8.18 -14.79
CA GLY A 277 -1.42 -9.14 -15.54
C GLY A 277 0.01 -8.67 -15.81
N GLU A 278 0.65 -9.32 -16.77
CA GLU A 278 2.06 -9.12 -17.13
C GLU A 278 2.28 -8.02 -18.20
N GLN A 279 1.21 -7.44 -18.72
CA GLN A 279 1.30 -6.38 -19.71
C GLN A 279 1.08 -5.00 -19.07
N PHE A 280 2.02 -4.10 -19.32
CA PHE A 280 1.85 -2.71 -18.91
C PHE A 280 0.60 -2.09 -19.54
N SER A 281 -0.18 -1.39 -18.75
CA SER A 281 -1.25 -0.51 -19.20
C SER A 281 -1.15 0.82 -18.47
N LYS A 282 -1.34 1.92 -19.20
CA LYS A 282 -1.39 3.26 -18.59
C LYS A 282 -2.64 3.39 -17.74
N ALA A 283 -2.46 3.80 -16.51
CA ALA A 283 -3.57 3.96 -15.57
C ALA A 283 -4.57 5.04 -16.04
N PRO A 284 -5.88 4.89 -15.69
CA PRO A 284 -6.86 5.95 -15.85
C PRO A 284 -6.45 7.23 -15.13
N GLN A 285 -7.09 8.35 -15.50
CA GLN A 285 -6.82 9.63 -14.86
C GLN A 285 -6.95 9.54 -13.33
N GLY A 286 -5.94 10.02 -12.63
CA GLY A 286 -5.90 10.06 -11.17
C GLY A 286 -5.50 8.74 -10.50
N LEU A 287 -5.18 7.71 -11.28
CA LEU A 287 -4.63 6.45 -10.82
C LEU A 287 -3.17 6.30 -11.24
N VAL A 288 -2.49 5.33 -10.68
CA VAL A 288 -1.12 5.01 -11.03
C VAL A 288 -0.98 3.54 -11.43
N THR A 289 -0.03 3.28 -12.34
CA THR A 289 0.45 1.93 -12.62
C THR A 289 1.74 1.71 -11.84
N SER A 290 1.81 0.62 -11.11
CA SER A 290 3.03 0.18 -10.43
C SER A 290 3.24 -1.32 -10.64
N MET A 291 4.39 -1.83 -10.21
CA MET A 291 4.59 -3.27 -10.16
C MET A 291 3.66 -3.87 -9.10
N ALA A 292 2.90 -4.89 -9.42
CA ALA A 292 2.18 -5.66 -8.41
C ALA A 292 3.17 -6.45 -7.54
N PHE A 293 4.02 -7.22 -8.18
CA PHE A 293 5.16 -7.96 -7.66
C PHE A 293 5.96 -8.58 -8.81
N SER A 294 7.18 -9.05 -8.53
CA SER A 294 7.97 -9.87 -9.44
C SER A 294 8.42 -11.12 -8.68
N ALA A 295 8.02 -12.30 -9.16
CA ALA A 295 8.38 -13.58 -8.56
C ALA A 295 8.27 -14.71 -9.56
N LEU A 296 9.03 -15.80 -9.35
CA LEU A 296 9.09 -16.99 -10.22
C LEU A 296 9.40 -16.67 -11.69
N GLY A 297 10.13 -15.58 -11.95
CA GLY A 297 10.45 -15.13 -13.30
C GLY A 297 9.35 -14.34 -14.01
N HIS A 298 8.24 -14.04 -13.34
CA HIS A 298 7.11 -13.26 -13.85
C HIS A 298 7.08 -11.87 -13.25
N ASN A 299 6.66 -10.89 -14.05
CA ASN A 299 6.49 -9.49 -13.64
C ASN A 299 5.02 -9.09 -13.81
N PHE A 300 4.35 -8.79 -12.70
CA PHE A 300 2.94 -8.38 -12.72
C PHE A 300 2.81 -6.90 -12.44
N TYR A 301 1.86 -6.26 -13.13
CA TYR A 301 1.50 -4.87 -12.95
C TYR A 301 0.20 -4.74 -12.16
N ALA A 302 0.04 -3.63 -11.47
CA ALA A 302 -1.20 -3.29 -10.80
C ALA A 302 -1.59 -1.85 -11.06
N PHE A 303 -2.89 -1.60 -11.15
CA PHE A 303 -3.44 -0.27 -10.92
C PHE A 303 -3.69 -0.06 -9.44
N GLU A 304 -3.34 1.11 -8.96
CA GLU A 304 -3.59 1.54 -7.59
C GLU A 304 -4.36 2.84 -7.55
N GLY A 305 -5.32 2.90 -6.64
CA GLY A 305 -6.07 4.10 -6.32
C GLY A 305 -6.50 4.15 -4.87
N ASN A 306 -6.68 5.36 -4.36
CA ASN A 306 -7.07 5.60 -2.99
C ASN A 306 -8.42 6.34 -2.92
N ILE A 307 -9.25 5.93 -1.97
CA ILE A 307 -10.50 6.60 -1.59
C ILE A 307 -10.25 7.30 -0.27
N HIS A 308 -10.46 8.61 -0.23
CA HIS A 308 -10.11 9.44 0.93
C HIS A 308 -11.03 9.21 2.12
N CYS A 309 -12.32 8.99 1.88
CA CYS A 309 -13.35 8.98 2.92
C CYS A 309 -14.20 7.69 2.86
N THR A 310 -13.82 6.69 3.64
CA THR A 310 -14.62 5.49 3.92
C THR A 310 -14.99 5.45 5.39
N GLY A 311 -14.19 4.88 6.26
CA GLY A 311 -14.41 4.91 7.71
C GLY A 311 -14.45 6.32 8.29
N ALA A 312 -13.76 7.28 7.68
CA ALA A 312 -13.83 8.69 8.05
C ALA A 312 -15.25 9.26 7.97
N THR A 313 -16.05 8.83 6.97
CA THR A 313 -17.44 9.24 6.83
C THR A 313 -18.28 8.80 8.03
N LEU A 314 -18.13 7.54 8.46
CA LEU A 314 -18.85 7.00 9.61
C LEU A 314 -18.40 7.67 10.92
N LYS A 315 -17.10 7.91 11.06
CA LYS A 315 -16.53 8.64 12.20
C LYS A 315 -17.05 10.08 12.26
N TRP A 316 -17.16 10.76 11.13
CA TRP A 316 -17.72 12.12 11.07
C TRP A 316 -19.21 12.15 11.48
N LEU A 317 -20.01 11.18 11.01
CA LEU A 317 -21.42 11.03 11.42
C LEU A 317 -21.55 10.80 12.93
N GLN A 318 -20.60 10.08 13.54
CA GLN A 318 -20.54 9.83 14.97
C GLN A 318 -20.10 11.06 15.78
N GLU A 319 -18.96 11.64 15.42
CA GLU A 319 -18.29 12.65 16.26
C GLU A 319 -18.86 14.06 16.05
N GLN A 320 -19.19 14.42 14.82
CA GLN A 320 -19.62 15.77 14.48
C GLN A 320 -21.15 15.90 14.44
N LEU A 321 -21.85 15.03 13.73
CA LEU A 321 -23.31 15.11 13.64
C LEU A 321 -24.03 14.39 14.77
N LYS A 322 -23.35 13.54 15.55
CA LYS A 322 -23.93 12.76 16.65
C LYS A 322 -25.15 11.92 16.21
N LEU A 323 -25.13 11.44 14.95
CA LEU A 323 -26.22 10.64 14.41
C LEU A 323 -26.14 9.16 14.82
N ILE A 324 -24.99 8.71 15.30
CA ILE A 324 -24.74 7.35 15.79
C ILE A 324 -23.83 7.41 17.01
N GLU A 325 -23.94 6.43 17.90
CA GLU A 325 -23.05 6.27 19.05
C GLU A 325 -21.78 5.48 18.68
N SER A 326 -21.93 4.54 17.73
CA SER A 326 -20.80 3.77 17.21
C SER A 326 -20.98 3.40 15.74
N PRO A 327 -19.90 3.15 14.95
CA PRO A 327 -19.99 2.68 13.58
C PRO A 327 -20.76 1.34 13.42
N ALA A 328 -20.79 0.51 14.47
CA ALA A 328 -21.53 -0.76 14.46
C ALA A 328 -23.06 -0.57 14.35
N GLU A 329 -23.59 0.56 14.83
CA GLU A 329 -25.03 0.88 14.76
C GLU A 329 -25.50 1.10 13.33
N VAL A 330 -24.62 1.54 12.43
CA VAL A 330 -24.99 1.94 11.07
C VAL A 330 -25.62 0.80 10.27
N GLU A 331 -25.12 -0.43 10.46
CA GLU A 331 -25.69 -1.60 9.78
C GLU A 331 -27.17 -1.83 10.13
N ALA A 332 -27.50 -1.78 11.41
CA ALA A 332 -28.87 -1.97 11.86
C ALA A 332 -29.82 -0.86 11.31
N GLN A 333 -29.32 0.38 11.32
CA GLN A 333 -30.08 1.51 10.76
C GLN A 333 -30.27 1.37 9.24
N ALA A 334 -29.23 1.00 8.51
CA ALA A 334 -29.31 0.79 7.06
C ALA A 334 -30.30 -0.32 6.67
N ARG A 335 -30.40 -1.39 7.49
CA ARG A 335 -31.34 -2.50 7.29
C ARG A 335 -32.78 -2.18 7.72
N SER A 336 -32.99 -1.12 8.50
CA SER A 336 -34.33 -0.75 8.98
C SER A 336 -35.17 -0.05 7.93
N VAL A 337 -34.62 0.32 6.78
CA VAL A 337 -35.30 0.92 5.64
C VAL A 337 -35.09 0.05 4.40
N GLU A 338 -36.09 0.05 3.49
CA GLU A 338 -36.07 -0.78 2.30
C GLU A 338 -34.96 -0.38 1.32
N ASP A 339 -34.80 0.93 1.10
CA ASP A 339 -33.75 1.53 0.28
C ASP A 339 -33.26 2.86 0.90
N ASN A 340 -32.48 3.64 0.17
CA ASN A 340 -31.98 4.94 0.63
C ASN A 340 -33.00 6.09 0.48
N GLY A 341 -34.22 5.81 0.03
CA GLY A 341 -35.26 6.82 -0.20
C GLY A 341 -34.91 7.88 -1.24
N GLY A 342 -34.00 7.58 -2.17
CA GLY A 342 -33.47 8.52 -3.15
C GLY A 342 -32.38 9.44 -2.61
N VAL A 343 -31.93 9.23 -1.36
CA VAL A 343 -30.86 10.01 -0.72
C VAL A 343 -29.49 9.46 -1.11
N TYR A 344 -28.58 10.34 -1.53
CA TYR A 344 -27.19 10.04 -1.81
C TYR A 344 -26.26 10.92 -0.99
N PHE A 345 -25.30 10.30 -0.33
CA PHE A 345 -24.26 10.98 0.44
C PHE A 345 -22.96 10.98 -0.38
N VAL A 346 -22.47 12.14 -0.79
CA VAL A 346 -21.17 12.27 -1.49
C VAL A 346 -20.13 12.78 -0.49
N PRO A 347 -19.20 11.92 -0.02
CA PRO A 347 -18.29 12.26 1.07
C PRO A 347 -17.02 13.01 0.60
N ALA A 348 -17.19 14.10 -0.13
CA ALA A 348 -16.11 14.92 -0.68
C ALA A 348 -15.56 15.92 0.37
N PHE A 349 -15.25 15.49 1.60
CA PHE A 349 -14.80 16.38 2.69
C PHE A 349 -13.52 17.15 2.35
N ALA A 350 -12.62 16.52 1.59
CA ALA A 350 -11.37 17.09 1.09
C ALA A 350 -11.26 16.95 -0.44
N GLY A 351 -12.38 17.13 -1.15
CA GLY A 351 -12.47 16.83 -2.57
C GLY A 351 -12.77 15.37 -2.86
N LEU A 352 -12.84 15.02 -4.14
CA LEU A 352 -13.00 13.66 -4.64
C LEU A 352 -11.71 13.21 -5.32
N GLY A 353 -11.20 12.05 -4.92
CA GLY A 353 -10.11 11.37 -5.58
C GLY A 353 -10.53 10.70 -6.90
N ALA A 354 -9.75 9.71 -7.33
CA ALA A 354 -10.08 8.94 -8.53
C ALA A 354 -11.44 8.23 -8.41
N PRO A 355 -12.16 8.05 -9.54
CA PRO A 355 -11.85 8.51 -10.88
C PRO A 355 -12.30 9.95 -11.19
N TRP A 356 -12.89 10.65 -10.23
CA TRP A 356 -13.53 11.97 -10.40
C TRP A 356 -12.53 13.12 -10.44
N TRP A 357 -11.47 13.03 -9.64
CA TRP A 357 -10.33 13.94 -9.53
C TRP A 357 -10.71 15.43 -9.46
N ASN A 358 -11.45 15.80 -8.41
CA ASN A 358 -11.94 17.15 -8.20
C ASN A 358 -11.67 17.63 -6.76
N SER A 359 -10.66 18.51 -6.60
CA SER A 359 -10.27 19.07 -5.30
C SER A 359 -11.26 20.09 -4.75
N GLU A 360 -12.07 20.71 -5.63
CA GLU A 360 -13.04 21.76 -5.27
C GLU A 360 -14.38 21.16 -4.78
N ALA A 361 -14.65 19.91 -5.05
CA ALA A 361 -15.84 19.22 -4.57
C ALA A 361 -15.93 19.28 -3.04
N ARG A 362 -17.12 19.44 -2.52
CA ARG A 362 -17.39 19.41 -1.07
C ARG A 362 -18.48 18.40 -0.76
N ALA A 363 -18.40 17.81 0.45
CA ALA A 363 -19.36 16.81 0.88
C ALA A 363 -20.80 17.32 0.82
N ALA A 364 -21.72 16.47 0.35
CA ALA A 364 -23.11 16.83 0.18
C ALA A 364 -24.05 15.65 0.43
N ILE A 365 -25.25 15.94 0.93
CA ILE A 365 -26.36 15.00 1.02
C ILE A 365 -27.43 15.50 0.05
N LEU A 366 -27.80 14.68 -0.91
CA LEU A 366 -28.72 15.03 -2.01
C LEU A 366 -29.96 14.12 -2.01
N GLY A 367 -31.06 14.59 -2.60
CA GLY A 367 -32.27 13.78 -2.80
C GLY A 367 -33.19 13.67 -1.57
N MET A 368 -32.97 14.45 -0.51
CA MET A 368 -33.83 14.46 0.67
C MET A 368 -35.21 14.99 0.39
N SER A 369 -36.22 14.41 1.03
CA SER A 369 -37.62 14.85 1.05
C SER A 369 -38.15 14.90 2.49
N LEU A 370 -39.38 15.31 2.69
CA LEU A 370 -40.02 15.30 4.03
C LEU A 370 -40.18 13.87 4.59
N ALA A 371 -40.12 12.85 3.77
CA ALA A 371 -40.15 11.44 4.19
C ALA A 371 -38.77 10.89 4.58
N THR A 372 -37.67 11.65 4.35
CA THR A 372 -36.32 11.23 4.69
C THR A 372 -36.14 11.13 6.18
N THR A 373 -35.67 9.99 6.65
CA THR A 373 -35.35 9.73 8.06
C THR A 373 -33.84 9.64 8.30
N ARG A 374 -33.43 9.63 9.57
CA ARG A 374 -32.06 9.35 9.98
C ARG A 374 -31.51 8.07 9.33
N ALA A 375 -32.32 7.01 9.27
CA ALA A 375 -31.93 5.73 8.71
C ALA A 375 -31.58 5.81 7.21
N HIS A 376 -32.32 6.60 6.42
CA HIS A 376 -32.01 6.82 5.00
C HIS A 376 -30.66 7.54 4.82
N VAL A 377 -30.36 8.54 5.64
CA VAL A 377 -29.07 9.27 5.60
C VAL A 377 -27.91 8.36 5.97
N LEU A 378 -28.05 7.56 7.04
CA LEU A 378 -27.03 6.62 7.48
C LEU A 378 -26.79 5.50 6.44
N ARG A 379 -27.86 5.00 5.83
CA ARG A 379 -27.78 4.04 4.72
C ARG A 379 -27.06 4.64 3.51
N ALA A 380 -27.41 5.85 3.09
CA ALA A 380 -26.77 6.54 1.98
C ALA A 380 -25.26 6.76 2.22
N ALA A 381 -24.86 7.09 3.45
CA ALA A 381 -23.47 7.22 3.84
C ALA A 381 -22.72 5.87 3.78
N LEU A 382 -23.34 4.78 4.22
CA LEU A 382 -22.75 3.45 4.12
C LEU A 382 -22.64 2.98 2.66
N GLU A 383 -23.68 3.18 1.87
CA GLU A 383 -23.71 2.86 0.43
C GLU A 383 -22.65 3.65 -0.35
N SER A 384 -22.36 4.91 0.04
CA SER A 384 -21.34 5.72 -0.62
C SER A 384 -19.97 5.09 -0.63
N ILE A 385 -19.65 4.29 0.39
CA ILE A 385 -18.38 3.54 0.48
C ILE A 385 -18.31 2.50 -0.65
N ALA A 386 -19.37 1.70 -0.80
CA ALA A 386 -19.44 0.70 -1.86
C ALA A 386 -19.42 1.31 -3.27
N TYR A 387 -20.12 2.43 -3.47
CA TYR A 387 -20.15 3.13 -4.76
C TYR A 387 -18.78 3.70 -5.15
N GLN A 388 -18.05 4.31 -4.22
CA GLN A 388 -16.69 4.82 -4.50
C GLN A 388 -15.74 3.69 -4.89
N VAL A 389 -15.74 2.57 -4.17
CA VAL A 389 -14.93 1.39 -4.51
C VAL A 389 -15.33 0.82 -5.86
N ASN A 390 -16.63 0.73 -6.15
CA ASN A 390 -17.14 0.28 -7.45
C ASN A 390 -16.68 1.18 -8.60
N ASP A 391 -16.77 2.50 -8.45
CA ASP A 391 -16.33 3.46 -9.48
C ASP A 391 -14.84 3.31 -9.77
N LEU A 392 -14.04 3.17 -8.70
CA LEU A 392 -12.59 3.03 -8.80
C LEU A 392 -12.20 1.73 -9.52
N ILE A 393 -12.75 0.59 -9.09
CA ILE A 393 -12.45 -0.71 -9.67
C ILE A 393 -12.92 -0.80 -11.13
N LYS A 394 -14.10 -0.26 -11.45
CA LYS A 394 -14.58 -0.22 -12.83
C LYS A 394 -13.66 0.61 -13.72
N ALA A 395 -13.23 1.79 -13.25
CA ALA A 395 -12.26 2.59 -14.00
C ALA A 395 -10.96 1.82 -14.28
N MET A 396 -10.47 1.06 -13.29
CA MET A 396 -9.27 0.22 -13.44
C MET A 396 -9.46 -0.90 -14.46
N THR A 397 -10.53 -1.66 -14.33
CA THR A 397 -10.76 -2.85 -15.16
C THR A 397 -11.14 -2.50 -16.60
N GLU A 398 -11.93 -1.46 -16.81
CA GLU A 398 -12.29 -0.96 -18.14
C GLU A 398 -11.05 -0.44 -18.89
N GLN A 399 -10.16 0.32 -18.21
CA GLN A 399 -8.94 0.84 -18.81
C GLN A 399 -7.93 -0.25 -19.17
N ALA A 400 -7.75 -1.24 -18.29
CA ALA A 400 -6.85 -2.35 -18.53
C ALA A 400 -7.40 -3.38 -19.54
N GLY A 401 -8.72 -3.35 -19.81
CA GLY A 401 -9.39 -4.40 -20.56
C GLY A 401 -9.44 -5.75 -19.84
N VAL A 402 -9.36 -5.71 -18.51
CA VAL A 402 -9.28 -6.90 -17.64
C VAL A 402 -10.65 -7.19 -17.04
N SER A 403 -11.04 -8.45 -17.02
CA SER A 403 -12.25 -8.89 -16.31
C SER A 403 -11.97 -9.09 -14.83
N LEU A 404 -12.68 -8.37 -13.96
CA LEU A 404 -12.61 -8.57 -12.52
C LEU A 404 -13.08 -9.99 -12.17
N LYS A 405 -12.27 -10.76 -11.43
CA LYS A 405 -12.60 -12.12 -10.97
C LYS A 405 -13.15 -12.13 -9.55
N GLU A 406 -12.45 -11.45 -8.64
CA GLU A 406 -12.77 -11.40 -7.21
C GLU A 406 -12.09 -10.18 -6.59
N ILE A 407 -12.72 -9.59 -5.57
CA ILE A 407 -12.08 -8.62 -4.67
C ILE A 407 -11.87 -9.24 -3.29
N ARG A 408 -10.64 -9.17 -2.82
CA ARG A 408 -10.21 -9.64 -1.50
C ARG A 408 -10.09 -8.47 -0.56
N VAL A 409 -10.73 -8.57 0.60
CA VAL A 409 -10.93 -7.42 1.48
C VAL A 409 -10.39 -7.65 2.88
N ASP A 410 -9.93 -6.57 3.50
CA ASP A 410 -9.52 -6.49 4.88
C ASP A 410 -9.86 -5.13 5.49
N GLY A 411 -9.60 -4.97 6.78
CA GLY A 411 -9.83 -3.73 7.53
C GLY A 411 -11.13 -3.71 8.31
N GLY A 412 -11.27 -2.69 9.17
CA GLY A 412 -12.36 -2.58 10.14
C GLY A 412 -13.77 -2.60 9.55
N PRO A 413 -14.07 -1.82 8.51
CA PRO A 413 -15.38 -1.77 7.86
C PRO A 413 -15.86 -3.10 7.25
N THR A 414 -14.98 -4.06 7.01
CA THR A 414 -15.36 -5.40 6.49
C THR A 414 -16.21 -6.21 7.47
N LYS A 415 -16.28 -5.79 8.74
CA LYS A 415 -17.17 -6.37 9.74
C LYS A 415 -18.65 -6.06 9.48
N ASN A 416 -18.94 -5.02 8.68
CA ASN A 416 -20.29 -4.63 8.29
C ASN A 416 -20.78 -5.52 7.14
N ALA A 417 -21.65 -6.46 7.45
CA ALA A 417 -22.13 -7.46 6.48
C ALA A 417 -23.04 -6.84 5.40
N PHE A 418 -23.76 -5.75 5.69
CA PHE A 418 -24.56 -5.03 4.70
C PHE A 418 -23.64 -4.37 3.66
N LEU A 419 -22.62 -3.65 4.11
CA LEU A 419 -21.65 -3.00 3.23
C LEU A 419 -20.97 -4.01 2.30
N MET A 420 -20.52 -5.14 2.84
CA MET A 420 -19.80 -6.15 2.05
C MET A 420 -20.71 -6.89 1.06
N GLN A 421 -21.99 -7.10 1.39
CA GLN A 421 -22.94 -7.64 0.45
C GLN A 421 -23.23 -6.65 -0.67
N LEU A 422 -23.47 -5.38 -0.33
CA LEU A 422 -23.67 -4.32 -1.34
C LEU A 422 -22.44 -4.16 -2.24
N GLN A 423 -21.22 -4.30 -1.68
CA GLN A 423 -20.00 -4.25 -2.47
C GLN A 423 -19.95 -5.38 -3.52
N ALA A 424 -20.31 -6.61 -3.13
CA ALA A 424 -20.40 -7.75 -4.06
C ALA A 424 -21.47 -7.48 -5.14
N ASP A 425 -22.63 -6.97 -4.75
CA ASP A 425 -23.72 -6.65 -5.66
C ASP A 425 -23.32 -5.56 -6.67
N CYS A 426 -22.65 -4.49 -6.22
CA CYS A 426 -22.20 -3.39 -7.08
C CYS A 426 -21.12 -3.83 -8.08
N LEU A 427 -20.18 -4.67 -7.64
CA LEU A 427 -19.09 -5.14 -8.48
C LEU A 427 -19.52 -6.29 -9.43
N GLY A 428 -20.55 -7.03 -9.07
CA GLY A 428 -21.02 -8.21 -9.81
C GLY A 428 -20.08 -9.42 -9.66
N VAL A 429 -19.17 -9.41 -8.69
CA VAL A 429 -18.23 -10.50 -8.39
C VAL A 429 -18.17 -10.80 -6.90
N SER A 430 -17.55 -11.92 -6.55
CA SER A 430 -17.35 -12.28 -5.14
C SER A 430 -16.46 -11.27 -4.41
N VAL A 431 -16.85 -10.95 -3.17
CA VAL A 431 -16.03 -10.24 -2.18
C VAL A 431 -15.63 -11.25 -1.10
N ASN A 432 -14.34 -11.42 -0.90
CA ASN A 432 -13.78 -12.44 -0.03
C ASN A 432 -12.90 -11.82 1.06
N CYS A 433 -13.18 -12.08 2.32
CA CYS A 433 -12.38 -11.62 3.46
C CYS A 433 -11.45 -12.72 3.94
N SER A 434 -10.15 -12.43 3.99
CA SER A 434 -9.17 -13.33 4.61
C SER A 434 -9.38 -13.42 6.12
N ASP A 435 -8.91 -14.51 6.72
CA ASP A 435 -8.80 -14.66 8.18
C ASP A 435 -7.49 -14.07 8.73
N VAL A 436 -6.58 -13.66 7.85
CA VAL A 436 -5.28 -13.09 8.20
C VAL A 436 -5.38 -11.58 8.41
N GLU A 437 -4.90 -11.10 9.57
CA GLU A 437 -4.95 -9.69 9.94
C GLU A 437 -3.77 -8.87 9.38
N GLU A 438 -2.62 -9.49 9.14
CA GLU A 438 -1.36 -8.83 8.74
C GLU A 438 -1.00 -9.18 7.28
N ALA A 439 -1.87 -8.81 6.35
CA ALA A 439 -1.75 -9.17 4.93
C ALA A 439 -0.43 -8.69 4.29
N SER A 440 0.07 -7.50 4.67
CA SER A 440 1.33 -6.97 4.14
C SER A 440 2.51 -7.87 4.51
N ALA A 441 2.62 -8.24 5.77
CA ALA A 441 3.66 -9.14 6.24
C ALA A 441 3.53 -10.53 5.61
N LEU A 442 2.30 -11.03 5.47
CA LEU A 442 2.05 -12.32 4.83
C LEU A 442 2.55 -12.35 3.39
N GLY A 443 2.39 -11.25 2.64
CA GLY A 443 2.94 -11.16 1.27
C GLY A 443 4.46 -11.28 1.22
N ALA A 444 5.17 -10.63 2.15
CA ALA A 444 6.61 -10.78 2.26
C ALA A 444 7.03 -12.21 2.65
N VAL A 445 6.27 -12.85 3.57
CA VAL A 445 6.46 -14.26 3.92
C VAL A 445 6.29 -15.18 2.72
N VAL A 446 5.28 -14.91 1.88
CA VAL A 446 5.07 -15.66 0.63
C VAL A 446 6.26 -15.52 -0.31
N MET A 447 6.74 -14.30 -0.56
CA MET A 447 7.92 -14.08 -1.42
C MET A 447 9.19 -14.73 -0.84
N ASN A 448 9.35 -14.72 0.50
CA ASN A 448 10.43 -15.42 1.17
C ASN A 448 10.36 -16.94 0.91
N GLY A 449 9.20 -17.54 1.09
CA GLY A 449 9.02 -18.98 0.86
C GLY A 449 9.24 -19.39 -0.60
N LEU A 450 8.83 -18.55 -1.57
CA LEU A 450 9.13 -18.75 -2.99
C LEU A 450 10.64 -18.65 -3.27
N ALA A 451 11.29 -17.61 -2.77
CA ALA A 451 12.75 -17.43 -2.88
C ALA A 451 13.56 -18.63 -2.37
N ARG A 452 13.08 -19.24 -1.30
CA ARG A 452 13.76 -20.37 -0.62
C ARG A 452 13.27 -21.75 -1.10
N GLY A 453 12.34 -21.79 -2.04
CA GLY A 453 11.79 -23.05 -2.56
C GLY A 453 10.94 -23.82 -1.55
N VAL A 454 10.37 -23.14 -0.54
CA VAL A 454 9.34 -23.72 0.35
C VAL A 454 8.11 -24.08 -0.45
N TRP A 455 7.74 -23.16 -1.37
CA TRP A 455 6.73 -23.37 -2.40
C TRP A 455 7.37 -23.12 -3.78
N THR A 456 6.86 -23.83 -4.78
CA THR A 456 7.41 -23.82 -6.14
C THR A 456 6.48 -23.16 -7.16
N SER A 457 5.25 -22.81 -6.74
CA SER A 457 4.25 -22.16 -7.58
C SER A 457 3.30 -21.28 -6.79
N PHE A 458 2.64 -20.34 -7.48
CA PHE A 458 1.58 -19.54 -6.90
C PHE A 458 0.37 -20.37 -6.48
N ASP A 459 0.09 -21.48 -7.18
CA ASP A 459 -1.03 -22.37 -6.85
C ASP A 459 -0.83 -23.09 -5.51
N GLU A 460 0.40 -23.52 -5.19
CA GLU A 460 0.72 -24.11 -3.89
C GLU A 460 0.47 -23.11 -2.76
N VAL A 461 0.85 -21.85 -2.94
CA VAL A 461 0.60 -20.79 -1.97
C VAL A 461 -0.88 -20.46 -1.87
N ALA A 462 -1.57 -20.32 -3.02
CA ALA A 462 -3.00 -20.00 -3.07
C ALA A 462 -3.86 -21.05 -2.37
N ALA A 463 -3.45 -22.33 -2.40
CA ALA A 463 -4.11 -23.42 -1.70
C ALA A 463 -4.07 -23.30 -0.17
N LEU A 464 -3.13 -22.53 0.39
CA LEU A 464 -3.03 -22.26 1.82
C LEU A 464 -3.95 -21.13 2.29
N ARG A 465 -4.56 -20.39 1.34
CA ARG A 465 -5.43 -19.26 1.68
C ARG A 465 -6.66 -19.70 2.44
N ARG A 466 -6.92 -19.07 3.57
CA ARG A 466 -8.13 -19.28 4.36
C ARG A 466 -9.03 -18.05 4.26
N SER A 467 -10.32 -18.30 4.07
CA SER A 467 -11.34 -17.23 4.01
C SER A 467 -12.18 -17.25 5.27
N ARG A 468 -12.33 -16.10 5.90
CA ARG A 468 -13.26 -15.92 7.02
C ARG A 468 -14.71 -15.97 6.54
N TRP A 469 -14.98 -15.32 5.42
CA TRP A 469 -16.28 -15.36 4.74
C TRP A 469 -16.14 -14.92 3.27
N THR A 470 -17.13 -15.30 2.47
CA THR A 470 -17.30 -14.83 1.07
C THR A 470 -18.71 -14.29 0.88
N ARG A 471 -18.86 -13.18 0.16
CA ARG A 471 -20.14 -12.63 -0.30
C ARG A 471 -20.19 -12.73 -1.81
N THR A 472 -21.23 -13.34 -2.35
CA THR A 472 -21.52 -13.38 -3.79
C THR A 472 -22.64 -12.40 -4.12
N PRO A 473 -22.71 -11.88 -5.36
CA PRO A 473 -23.80 -11.03 -5.80
C PRO A 473 -25.15 -11.71 -5.59
N GLN A 474 -26.11 -10.99 -5.01
CA GLN A 474 -27.46 -11.50 -4.71
C GLN A 474 -28.57 -10.57 -5.24
N ALA A 475 -28.30 -9.26 -5.34
CA ALA A 475 -29.29 -8.29 -5.80
C ALA A 475 -29.50 -8.39 -7.32
N ASN A 476 -30.72 -8.02 -7.76
CA ASN A 476 -31.00 -7.90 -9.19
C ASN A 476 -30.08 -6.84 -9.81
N PRO A 477 -29.33 -7.17 -10.88
CA PRO A 477 -28.42 -6.24 -11.53
C PRO A 477 -29.07 -4.94 -12.01
N GLU A 478 -30.35 -4.97 -12.43
CA GLU A 478 -31.08 -3.76 -12.84
C GLU A 478 -31.32 -2.79 -11.67
N VAL A 479 -31.58 -3.33 -10.46
CA VAL A 479 -31.73 -2.52 -9.24
C VAL A 479 -30.40 -1.85 -8.88
N ILE A 480 -29.31 -2.61 -8.92
CA ILE A 480 -27.97 -2.09 -8.66
C ILE A 480 -27.60 -1.03 -9.70
N ALA A 481 -27.84 -1.28 -10.98
CA ALA A 481 -27.57 -0.30 -12.05
C ALA A 481 -28.31 1.02 -11.80
N LYS A 482 -29.58 0.97 -11.34
CA LYS A 482 -30.36 2.16 -10.97
C LYS A 482 -29.71 2.92 -9.79
N TRP A 483 -29.29 2.22 -8.74
CA TRP A 483 -28.66 2.84 -7.58
C TRP A 483 -27.32 3.48 -7.94
N VAL A 484 -26.48 2.78 -8.71
CA VAL A 484 -25.19 3.31 -9.20
C VAL A 484 -25.41 4.51 -10.15
N ALA A 485 -26.45 4.51 -10.98
CA ALA A 485 -26.78 5.66 -11.82
C ALA A 485 -27.20 6.89 -10.98
N GLY A 486 -28.00 6.68 -9.93
CA GLY A 486 -28.35 7.73 -8.98
C GLY A 486 -27.15 8.30 -8.24
N TRP A 487 -26.21 7.42 -7.80
CA TRP A 487 -24.94 7.82 -7.23
C TRP A 487 -24.13 8.70 -8.19
N LYS A 488 -23.93 8.25 -9.44
CA LYS A 488 -23.21 9.02 -10.46
C LYS A 488 -23.84 10.39 -10.71
N ALA A 489 -25.19 10.45 -10.79
CA ALA A 489 -25.90 11.71 -10.92
C ALA A 489 -25.71 12.65 -9.70
N ALA A 490 -25.65 12.10 -8.48
CA ALA A 490 -25.35 12.87 -7.28
C ALA A 490 -23.91 13.43 -7.30
N VAL A 491 -22.93 12.62 -7.68
CA VAL A 491 -21.53 13.07 -7.83
C VAL A 491 -21.44 14.18 -8.89
N GLN A 492 -22.08 14.03 -10.05
CA GLN A 492 -22.07 15.06 -11.11
C GLN A 492 -22.57 16.42 -10.61
N LYS A 493 -23.65 16.44 -9.81
CA LYS A 493 -24.15 17.68 -9.19
C LYS A 493 -23.14 18.32 -8.23
N VAL A 494 -22.36 17.50 -7.51
CA VAL A 494 -21.37 17.99 -6.56
C VAL A 494 -20.13 18.55 -7.27
N ILE A 495 -19.74 18.00 -8.41
CA ILE A 495 -18.59 18.49 -9.20
C ILE A 495 -18.96 19.58 -10.21
N GLY A 496 -20.24 20.02 -10.24
CA GLY A 496 -20.69 21.13 -11.08
C GLY A 496 -20.82 20.78 -12.56
N LYS A 497 -21.14 19.54 -12.88
CA LYS A 497 -21.36 19.05 -14.25
C LYS A 497 -22.79 18.57 -14.46
#